data_fedfc5b029f1ba13aaef9e62a9dc8bc1
#
_entry.id   fedfc5b029f1ba13aaef9e62a9dc8bc1
#
_cell.length_a   1.000
_cell.length_b   1.000
_cell.length_c   1.000
_cell.angle_alpha   90.00
_cell.angle_beta   90.00
_cell.angle_gamma   90.00
#
_symmetry.space_group_name_H-M   'P 1'
#
loop_
_entity.id
_entity.type
_entity.pdbx_description
1 polymer ?
#
loop_
_entity_poly.entity_id
_entity_poly.type
_entity_poly.pdbx_seq_one_letter_code
_entity_poly.pdbx_strand_id
1 'polypeptide(L)'
;GSSLMATLNDNGVYLPSACGGKASCGQCKVQVLEGGGEILDSERPHFTRKQIKENWRLGCQCKVKSDMKIRVPESVLGVKEWECTVISNSNVSSFIKEFKVALPPGEHMDFVPGSYAQIKIPAYDCIDYDKDFDKALIGKDYIGAWEHFNIFSLKAHNPNPTVRAYSMANYPDEGDI
;
A
#
# COMPACT_ATOMS: atom_id res chain seq x y z
N GLY A 1 2.94 9.83 -19.58
CA GLY A 1 3.17 8.43 -19.29
C GLY A 1 2.79 8.08 -17.85
N SER A 2 2.49 6.82 -17.61
CA SER A 2 2.28 6.27 -16.27
C SER A 2 3.57 6.34 -15.42
N SER A 3 3.46 6.20 -14.12
CA SER A 3 4.66 6.05 -13.29
C SER A 3 5.30 4.68 -13.55
N LEU A 4 6.62 4.61 -13.40
CA LEU A 4 7.34 3.33 -13.52
C LEU A 4 6.80 2.29 -12.51
N MET A 5 6.47 2.72 -11.29
CA MET A 5 5.86 1.86 -10.28
C MET A 5 4.52 1.27 -10.75
N ALA A 6 3.63 2.07 -11.35
CA ALA A 6 2.36 1.57 -11.87
C ALA A 6 2.59 0.59 -13.02
N THR A 7 3.47 0.92 -13.96
CA THR A 7 3.81 0.03 -15.09
C THR A 7 4.39 -1.29 -14.61
N LEU A 8 5.24 -1.28 -13.59
CA LEU A 8 5.82 -2.51 -13.01
C LEU A 8 4.75 -3.34 -12.29
N ASN A 9 3.90 -2.69 -11.50
CA ASN A 9 2.79 -3.38 -10.79
C ASN A 9 1.83 -4.06 -11.77
N ASP A 10 1.48 -3.38 -12.87
CA ASP A 10 0.61 -3.92 -13.93
C ASP A 10 1.23 -5.15 -14.62
N ASN A 11 2.55 -5.35 -14.47
CA ASN A 11 3.29 -6.48 -15.02
C ASN A 11 3.83 -7.44 -13.94
N GLY A 12 3.25 -7.42 -12.74
CA GLY A 12 3.56 -8.37 -11.67
C GLY A 12 4.87 -8.11 -10.92
N VAL A 13 5.46 -6.92 -11.08
CA VAL A 13 6.67 -6.51 -10.33
C VAL A 13 6.28 -5.43 -9.31
N TYR A 14 6.19 -5.81 -8.05
CA TYR A 14 5.65 -4.96 -6.99
C TYR A 14 6.76 -4.25 -6.21
N LEU A 15 6.93 -2.95 -6.44
CA LEU A 15 7.87 -2.14 -5.66
C LEU A 15 7.30 -1.82 -4.27
N PRO A 16 8.11 -1.89 -3.21
CA PRO A 16 7.68 -1.51 -1.87
C PRO A 16 7.27 -0.04 -1.82
N SER A 17 6.12 0.27 -1.23
CA SER A 17 5.59 1.63 -1.17
C SER A 17 4.66 1.83 0.02
N ALA A 18 5.18 2.16 1.18
CA ALA A 18 4.35 2.46 2.35
C ALA A 18 3.49 3.73 2.18
N CYS A 19 3.90 4.68 1.33
CA CYS A 19 3.16 5.92 1.10
C CYS A 19 2.15 5.85 -0.06
N GLY A 20 2.03 4.72 -0.74
CA GLY A 20 1.13 4.58 -1.90
C GLY A 20 1.51 5.49 -3.07
N GLY A 21 2.80 5.69 -3.33
CA GLY A 21 3.27 6.44 -4.50
C GLY A 21 3.42 7.96 -4.32
N LYS A 22 3.35 8.48 -3.09
CA LYS A 22 3.41 9.92 -2.80
C LYS A 22 4.82 10.48 -2.62
N ALA A 23 5.87 9.73 -2.94
CA ALA A 23 7.28 10.08 -2.77
C ALA A 23 7.74 10.36 -1.33
N SER A 24 6.93 10.09 -0.31
CA SER A 24 7.27 10.42 1.08
C SER A 24 8.02 9.34 1.83
N CYS A 25 7.92 8.05 1.45
CA CYS A 25 8.59 6.95 2.16
C CYS A 25 9.97 6.57 1.57
N GLY A 26 10.24 6.89 0.33
CA GLY A 26 11.51 6.59 -0.32
C GLY A 26 11.78 5.09 -0.58
N GLN A 27 10.79 4.21 -0.47
CA GLN A 27 11.00 2.75 -0.54
C GLN A 27 11.04 2.19 -1.97
N CYS A 28 10.30 2.78 -2.92
CA CYS A 28 10.18 2.30 -4.29
C CYS A 28 11.42 2.60 -5.15
N LYS A 29 12.61 2.32 -4.62
CA LYS A 29 13.89 2.60 -5.26
C LYS A 29 14.19 1.63 -6.39
N VAL A 30 14.55 2.17 -7.54
CA VAL A 30 15.04 1.42 -8.70
C VAL A 30 16.28 2.11 -9.25
N GLN A 31 17.17 1.36 -9.86
CA GLN A 31 18.27 1.94 -10.61
C GLN A 31 17.90 2.00 -12.10
N VAL A 32 17.90 3.18 -12.67
CA VAL A 32 17.61 3.37 -14.09
C VAL A 32 18.91 3.34 -14.87
N LEU A 33 19.07 2.35 -15.75
CA LEU A 33 20.26 2.18 -16.57
C LEU A 33 20.15 2.96 -17.89
N GLU A 34 18.95 3.02 -18.46
CA GLU A 34 18.65 3.75 -19.69
C GLU A 34 17.21 4.33 -19.60
N GLY A 35 16.98 5.56 -20.09
CA GLY A 35 15.66 6.11 -20.37
C GLY A 35 15.04 6.83 -19.18
N GLY A 36 15.06 7.10 -18.17
CA GLY A 36 14.29 7.63 -17.01
C GLY A 36 14.24 9.15 -16.83
N GLY A 37 14.97 9.90 -17.64
CA GLY A 37 15.09 11.34 -17.45
C GLY A 37 15.83 11.75 -16.17
N GLU A 38 15.78 13.03 -15.85
CA GLU A 38 16.47 13.57 -14.68
C GLU A 38 15.73 13.28 -13.36
N ILE A 39 16.49 13.24 -12.27
CA ILE A 39 15.95 13.09 -10.92
C ILE A 39 15.18 14.35 -10.52
N LEU A 40 13.98 14.18 -9.97
CA LEU A 40 13.15 15.27 -9.48
C LEU A 40 13.60 15.74 -8.08
N ASP A 41 13.32 16.98 -7.75
CA ASP A 41 13.65 17.53 -6.41
C ASP A 41 12.95 16.79 -5.27
N SER A 42 11.73 16.28 -5.53
CA SER A 42 10.98 15.44 -4.57
C SER A 42 11.65 14.09 -4.26
N GLU A 43 12.53 13.62 -5.14
CA GLU A 43 13.22 12.34 -4.97
C GLU A 43 14.56 12.51 -4.25
N ARG A 44 15.22 13.65 -4.41
CA ARG A 44 16.59 13.91 -3.89
C ARG A 44 16.78 13.61 -2.40
N PRO A 45 15.84 13.94 -1.50
CA PRO A 45 16.00 13.65 -0.06
C PRO A 45 16.13 12.16 0.27
N HIS A 46 15.71 11.28 -0.62
CA HIS A 46 15.71 9.83 -0.41
C HIS A 46 16.99 9.14 -0.90
N PHE A 47 17.93 9.89 -1.49
CA PHE A 47 19.12 9.33 -2.11
C PHE A 47 20.40 9.99 -1.61
N THR A 48 21.44 9.18 -1.48
CA THR A 48 22.80 9.65 -1.28
C THR A 48 23.34 10.25 -2.58
N ARG A 49 24.39 11.09 -2.49
CA ARG A 49 25.08 11.63 -3.67
C ARG A 49 25.58 10.54 -4.62
N LYS A 50 26.00 9.37 -4.07
CA LYS A 50 26.42 8.21 -4.87
C LYS A 50 25.26 7.64 -5.66
N GLN A 51 24.12 7.40 -5.00
CA GLN A 51 22.93 6.87 -5.66
C GLN A 51 22.41 7.79 -6.76
N ILE A 52 22.46 9.11 -6.56
CA ILE A 52 22.08 10.09 -7.60
C ILE A 52 22.98 9.94 -8.83
N LYS A 53 24.31 9.81 -8.64
CA LYS A 53 25.27 9.60 -9.74
C LYS A 53 25.07 8.26 -10.45
N GLU A 54 24.57 7.26 -9.75
CA GLU A 54 24.26 5.93 -10.27
C GLU A 54 22.84 5.83 -10.86
N ASN A 55 22.15 6.95 -11.04
CA ASN A 55 20.81 7.07 -11.61
C ASN A 55 19.73 6.27 -10.81
N TRP A 56 19.82 6.26 -9.50
CA TRP A 56 18.72 5.76 -8.68
C TRP A 56 17.55 6.71 -8.70
N ARG A 57 16.34 6.17 -8.83
CA ARG A 57 15.09 6.90 -8.91
C ARG A 57 14.03 6.29 -7.99
N LEU A 58 13.01 7.07 -7.64
CA LEU A 58 11.79 6.52 -7.07
C LEU A 58 10.84 6.10 -8.20
N GLY A 59 10.46 4.81 -8.23
CA GLY A 59 9.56 4.27 -9.25
C GLY A 59 8.22 5.02 -9.34
N CYS A 60 7.73 5.54 -8.23
CA CYS A 60 6.49 6.33 -8.21
C CYS A 60 6.62 7.72 -8.88
N GLN A 61 7.81 8.28 -8.94
CA GLN A 61 8.07 9.60 -9.54
C GLN A 61 8.62 9.50 -10.96
N CYS A 62 9.34 8.43 -11.27
CA CYS A 62 9.86 8.19 -12.60
C CYS A 62 8.73 7.89 -13.59
N LYS A 63 8.63 8.65 -14.66
CA LYS A 63 7.61 8.48 -15.71
C LYS A 63 8.15 7.65 -16.87
N VAL A 64 7.37 6.67 -17.32
CA VAL A 64 7.66 5.88 -18.52
C VAL A 64 7.22 6.69 -19.74
N LYS A 65 8.19 7.18 -20.52
CA LYS A 65 7.96 7.97 -21.74
C LYS A 65 8.44 7.25 -23.01
N SER A 66 9.34 6.29 -22.86
CA SER A 66 9.94 5.48 -23.91
C SER A 66 10.45 4.19 -23.28
N ASP A 67 11.09 3.35 -24.08
CA ASP A 67 11.78 2.16 -23.58
C ASP A 67 12.79 2.52 -22.50
N MET A 68 12.83 1.72 -21.46
CA MET A 68 13.68 1.91 -20.30
C MET A 68 14.39 0.60 -19.95
N LYS A 69 15.62 0.74 -19.47
CA LYS A 69 16.33 -0.37 -18.85
C LYS A 69 16.56 -0.07 -17.37
N ILE A 70 16.08 -0.94 -16.52
CA ILE A 70 16.12 -0.74 -15.08
C ILE A 70 16.70 -1.98 -14.38
N ARG A 71 17.18 -1.75 -13.15
CA ARG A 71 17.52 -2.80 -12.20
C ARG A 71 16.65 -2.60 -10.96
N VAL A 72 15.92 -3.64 -10.59
CA VAL A 72 15.15 -3.69 -9.35
C VAL A 72 15.94 -4.42 -8.26
N PRO A 73 15.77 -4.08 -6.97
CA PRO A 73 16.33 -4.85 -5.86
C PRO A 73 15.81 -6.31 -5.87
N GLU A 74 16.64 -7.27 -5.48
CA GLU A 74 16.25 -8.68 -5.40
C GLU A 74 15.05 -8.91 -4.47
N SER A 75 14.92 -8.11 -3.41
CA SER A 75 13.79 -8.17 -2.47
C SER A 75 12.43 -7.89 -3.11
N VAL A 76 12.41 -7.38 -4.34
CA VAL A 76 11.18 -7.17 -5.13
C VAL A 76 10.75 -8.46 -5.85
N LEU A 77 11.70 -9.37 -6.07
CA LEU A 77 11.46 -10.65 -6.71
C LEU A 77 10.81 -11.60 -5.69
N GLY A 78 9.67 -12.18 -6.06
CA GLY A 78 8.93 -13.11 -5.19
C GLY A 78 7.81 -12.46 -4.37
N VAL A 79 7.60 -11.15 -4.47
CA VAL A 79 6.39 -10.51 -3.92
C VAL A 79 5.19 -11.03 -4.72
N LYS A 80 4.21 -11.57 -4.01
CA LYS A 80 2.96 -12.09 -4.58
C LYS A 80 1.80 -11.15 -4.25
N GLU A 81 0.78 -11.21 -5.06
CA GLU A 81 -0.51 -10.60 -4.80
C GLU A 81 -1.57 -11.72 -4.68
N TRP A 82 -2.44 -11.59 -3.68
CA TRP A 82 -3.53 -12.54 -3.44
C TRP A 82 -4.86 -11.82 -3.35
N GLU A 83 -5.91 -12.46 -3.86
CA GLU A 83 -7.28 -12.13 -3.51
C GLU A 83 -7.64 -12.86 -2.21
N CYS A 84 -7.74 -12.11 -1.12
CA CYS A 84 -7.99 -12.65 0.20
C CYS A 84 -9.46 -12.55 0.57
N THR A 85 -9.94 -13.48 1.39
CA THR A 85 -11.28 -13.43 1.95
C THR A 85 -11.26 -12.71 3.29
N VAL A 86 -12.13 -11.70 3.48
CA VAL A 86 -12.27 -11.02 4.77
C VAL A 86 -12.90 -11.95 5.78
N ILE A 87 -12.20 -12.23 6.89
CA ILE A 87 -12.70 -13.03 8.01
C ILE A 87 -13.40 -12.14 9.03
N SER A 88 -12.78 -11.01 9.38
CA SER A 88 -13.33 -10.06 10.33
C SER A 88 -12.84 -8.65 10.09
N ASN A 89 -13.63 -7.66 10.50
CA ASN A 89 -13.30 -6.25 10.43
C ASN A 89 -14.03 -5.51 11.57
N SER A 90 -13.60 -5.70 12.81
CA SER A 90 -14.25 -5.16 13.99
C SER A 90 -13.36 -4.15 14.73
N ASN A 91 -13.99 -3.25 15.47
CA ASN A 91 -13.25 -2.29 16.29
C ASN A 91 -12.63 -3.00 17.52
N VAL A 92 -11.36 -2.71 17.74
CA VAL A 92 -10.63 -3.06 18.98
C VAL A 92 -10.33 -1.82 19.82
N SER A 93 -10.61 -0.64 19.27
CA SER A 93 -10.59 0.66 19.94
C SER A 93 -11.55 1.60 19.21
N SER A 94 -11.82 2.77 19.75
CA SER A 94 -12.78 3.73 19.18
C SER A 94 -12.58 3.98 17.69
N PHE A 95 -11.33 4.04 17.21
CA PHE A 95 -10.99 4.34 15.81
C PHE A 95 -9.97 3.38 15.20
N ILE A 96 -9.72 2.25 15.85
CA ILE A 96 -8.83 1.20 15.34
C ILE A 96 -9.64 -0.06 15.11
N LYS A 97 -9.54 -0.60 13.91
CA LYS A 97 -10.13 -1.88 13.52
C LYS A 97 -9.09 -2.98 13.45
N GLU A 98 -9.45 -4.14 13.95
CA GLU A 98 -8.76 -5.38 13.63
C GLU A 98 -9.36 -5.90 12.32
N PHE A 99 -8.52 -6.01 11.31
CA PHE A 99 -8.89 -6.50 9.99
C PHE A 99 -8.16 -7.81 9.72
N LYS A 100 -8.92 -8.89 9.63
CA LYS A 100 -8.38 -10.23 9.37
C LYS A 100 -8.81 -10.72 8.01
N VAL A 101 -7.86 -11.30 7.28
CA VAL A 101 -8.08 -11.90 5.97
C VAL A 101 -7.50 -13.30 5.92
N ALA A 102 -8.15 -14.20 5.19
CA ALA A 102 -7.61 -15.50 4.84
C ALA A 102 -6.94 -15.43 3.47
N LEU A 103 -5.78 -16.04 3.35
CA LEU A 103 -5.15 -16.32 2.07
C LEU A 103 -5.96 -17.36 1.28
N PRO A 104 -5.80 -17.43 -0.03
CA PRO A 104 -6.37 -18.53 -0.83
C PRO A 104 -5.90 -19.90 -0.32
N PRO A 105 -6.71 -20.96 -0.46
CA PRO A 105 -6.35 -22.30 0.00
C PRO A 105 -5.00 -22.77 -0.57
N GLY A 106 -4.11 -23.24 0.31
CA GLY A 106 -2.78 -23.72 -0.06
C GLY A 106 -1.71 -22.65 -0.25
N GLU A 107 -2.06 -21.37 -0.13
CA GLU A 107 -1.08 -20.27 -0.11
C GLU A 107 -0.58 -20.02 1.32
N HIS A 108 0.68 -19.62 1.41
CA HIS A 108 1.34 -19.26 2.65
C HIS A 108 2.13 -17.95 2.45
N MET A 109 2.15 -17.11 3.46
CA MET A 109 2.88 -15.85 3.45
C MET A 109 3.97 -15.86 4.53
N ASP A 110 5.21 -16.03 4.09
CA ASP A 110 6.36 -15.85 4.96
C ASP A 110 6.58 -14.36 5.23
N PHE A 111 6.61 -13.96 6.49
CA PHE A 111 6.93 -12.61 6.88
C PHE A 111 7.75 -12.60 8.19
N VAL A 112 8.41 -11.49 8.45
CA VAL A 112 9.15 -11.27 9.70
C VAL A 112 8.48 -10.18 10.53
N PRO A 113 8.66 -10.16 11.86
CA PRO A 113 8.12 -9.08 12.70
C PRO A 113 8.48 -7.70 12.16
N GLY A 114 7.50 -6.80 12.09
CA GLY A 114 7.66 -5.46 11.49
C GLY A 114 7.41 -5.39 9.99
N SER A 115 7.07 -6.49 9.35
CA SER A 115 6.58 -6.50 7.97
C SER A 115 5.23 -5.78 7.84
N TYR A 116 4.90 -5.39 6.62
CA TYR A 116 3.61 -4.80 6.27
C TYR A 116 3.04 -5.42 5.00
N ALA A 117 1.73 -5.50 4.93
CA ALA A 117 1.01 -5.85 3.72
C ALA A 117 0.58 -4.59 2.97
N GLN A 118 0.55 -4.64 1.65
CA GLN A 118 -0.03 -3.60 0.82
C GLN A 118 -1.43 -4.02 0.38
N ILE A 119 -2.42 -3.22 0.71
CA ILE A 119 -3.81 -3.46 0.32
C ILE A 119 -4.15 -2.56 -0.86
N LYS A 120 -4.63 -3.15 -1.95
CA LYS A 120 -5.19 -2.44 -3.09
C LYS A 120 -6.62 -2.04 -2.78
N ILE A 121 -6.91 -0.77 -2.95
CA ILE A 121 -8.24 -0.18 -2.76
C ILE A 121 -8.72 0.25 -4.14
N PRO A 122 -9.82 -0.32 -4.66
CA PRO A 122 -10.37 0.08 -5.94
C PRO A 122 -10.89 1.52 -5.92
N ALA A 123 -11.13 2.10 -7.10
CA ALA A 123 -11.88 3.34 -7.19
C ALA A 123 -13.33 3.11 -6.73
N TYR A 124 -13.90 4.10 -6.03
CA TYR A 124 -15.30 4.13 -5.66
C TYR A 124 -15.80 5.57 -5.63
N ASP A 125 -17.10 5.75 -5.92
CA ASP A 125 -17.71 7.08 -5.99
C ASP A 125 -17.94 7.66 -4.60
N CYS A 126 -18.59 6.92 -3.71
CA CYS A 126 -18.90 7.38 -2.37
C CYS A 126 -19.09 6.20 -1.42
N ILE A 127 -18.50 6.32 -0.24
CA ILE A 127 -18.86 5.54 0.94
C ILE A 127 -19.47 6.51 1.94
N ASP A 128 -20.74 6.32 2.27
CA ASP A 128 -21.47 7.09 3.27
C ASP A 128 -21.38 6.37 4.61
N TYR A 129 -20.71 6.99 5.57
CA TYR A 129 -20.40 6.32 6.85
C TYR A 129 -21.65 5.97 7.67
N ASP A 130 -22.76 6.66 7.49
CA ASP A 130 -24.02 6.32 8.17
C ASP A 130 -24.73 5.11 7.55
N LYS A 131 -24.61 4.93 6.23
CA LYS A 131 -25.35 3.92 5.48
C LYS A 131 -24.56 2.66 5.19
N ASP A 132 -23.26 2.83 4.88
CA ASP A 132 -22.42 1.77 4.34
C ASP A 132 -21.60 1.07 5.43
N PHE A 133 -21.52 1.65 6.63
CA PHE A 133 -20.85 1.00 7.77
C PHE A 133 -21.85 0.19 8.58
N ASP A 134 -21.52 -1.09 8.79
CA ASP A 134 -22.24 -1.91 9.75
C ASP A 134 -21.87 -1.48 11.18
N LYS A 135 -22.82 -0.85 11.86
CA LYS A 135 -22.65 -0.35 13.22
C LYS A 135 -22.38 -1.49 14.23
N ALA A 136 -22.80 -2.70 13.93
CA ALA A 136 -22.52 -3.88 14.76
C ALA A 136 -21.02 -4.20 14.81
N LEU A 137 -20.28 -3.93 13.73
CA LEU A 137 -18.82 -4.13 13.66
C LEU A 137 -18.02 -3.08 14.45
N ILE A 138 -18.66 -1.96 14.83
CA ILE A 138 -18.04 -0.94 15.70
C ILE A 138 -18.07 -1.41 17.15
N GLY A 139 -19.16 -2.05 17.56
CA GLY A 139 -19.38 -2.54 18.92
C GLY A 139 -19.91 -1.47 19.88
N LYS A 140 -20.58 -1.93 20.92
CA LYS A 140 -21.28 -1.07 21.89
C LYS A 140 -20.34 -0.15 22.66
N ASP A 141 -19.12 -0.61 22.90
CA ASP A 141 -18.14 0.13 23.72
C ASP A 141 -17.53 1.32 22.97
N TYR A 142 -17.59 1.31 21.64
CA TYR A 142 -16.91 2.30 20.80
C TYR A 142 -17.84 3.21 20.03
N ILE A 143 -19.11 2.84 19.85
CA ILE A 143 -20.06 3.57 19.01
C ILE A 143 -20.29 5.00 19.51
N GLY A 144 -20.31 5.21 20.83
CA GLY A 144 -20.47 6.52 21.44
C GLY A 144 -19.38 7.52 21.06
N ALA A 145 -18.15 7.05 20.82
CA ALA A 145 -17.07 7.91 20.32
C ALA A 145 -17.32 8.35 18.87
N TRP A 146 -17.85 7.46 18.03
CA TRP A 146 -18.21 7.80 16.63
C TRP A 146 -19.34 8.82 16.57
N GLU A 147 -20.33 8.72 17.46
CA GLU A 147 -21.41 9.69 17.60
C GLU A 147 -20.87 11.04 18.09
N HIS A 148 -20.07 11.04 19.17
CA HIS A 148 -19.48 12.25 19.74
C HIS A 148 -18.66 13.04 18.75
N PHE A 149 -17.83 12.37 17.92
CA PHE A 149 -17.01 13.01 16.91
C PHE A 149 -17.71 13.16 15.57
N ASN A 150 -19.01 12.86 15.49
CA ASN A 150 -19.83 12.98 14.28
C ASN A 150 -19.26 12.22 13.07
N ILE A 151 -18.65 11.05 13.31
CA ILE A 151 -18.00 10.24 12.26
C ILE A 151 -19.01 9.77 11.21
N PHE A 152 -20.25 9.48 11.61
CA PHE A 152 -21.32 9.07 10.68
C PHE A 152 -21.71 10.12 9.64
N SER A 153 -21.35 11.39 9.86
CA SER A 153 -21.58 12.43 8.83
C SER A 153 -20.55 12.42 7.69
N LEU A 154 -19.48 11.63 7.82
CA LEU A 154 -18.41 11.60 6.84
C LEU A 154 -18.81 10.84 5.58
N LYS A 155 -18.26 11.32 4.47
CA LYS A 155 -18.32 10.64 3.16
C LYS A 155 -16.93 10.54 2.58
N ALA A 156 -16.57 9.35 2.14
CA ALA A 156 -15.29 9.10 1.51
C ALA A 156 -15.45 8.92 0.00
N HIS A 157 -14.52 9.46 -0.77
CA HIS A 157 -14.45 9.32 -2.22
C HIS A 157 -13.06 8.85 -2.61
N ASN A 158 -12.96 7.93 -3.55
CA ASN A 158 -11.70 7.44 -4.08
C ASN A 158 -11.78 7.30 -5.61
N PRO A 159 -11.56 8.39 -6.36
CA PRO A 159 -11.75 8.39 -7.80
C PRO A 159 -10.72 7.57 -8.57
N ASN A 160 -9.60 7.21 -7.94
CA ASN A 160 -8.54 6.43 -8.57
C ASN A 160 -8.13 5.28 -7.65
N PRO A 161 -7.85 4.08 -8.18
CA PRO A 161 -7.30 2.99 -7.40
C PRO A 161 -6.06 3.44 -6.60
N THR A 162 -5.96 3.01 -5.37
CA THR A 162 -4.85 3.39 -4.49
C THR A 162 -4.36 2.18 -3.71
N VAL A 163 -3.12 2.27 -3.21
CA VAL A 163 -2.52 1.24 -2.36
C VAL A 163 -2.20 1.85 -1.00
N ARG A 164 -2.45 1.09 0.07
CA ARG A 164 -2.08 1.47 1.44
C ARG A 164 -1.33 0.33 2.09
N ALA A 165 -0.31 0.69 2.85
CA ALA A 165 0.47 -0.26 3.65
C ALA A 165 -0.09 -0.31 5.08
N TYR A 166 -0.25 -1.53 5.59
CA TYR A 166 -0.65 -1.81 6.96
C TYR A 166 0.34 -2.76 7.59
N SER A 167 0.84 -2.42 8.77
CA SER A 167 1.73 -3.30 9.51
C SER A 167 1.00 -4.57 9.92
N MET A 168 1.71 -5.71 9.84
CA MET A 168 1.21 -6.98 10.35
C MET A 168 1.09 -6.88 11.87
N ALA A 169 -0.07 -7.21 12.42
CA ALA A 169 -0.33 -7.19 13.85
C ALA A 169 -0.08 -8.56 14.49
N ASN A 170 -0.25 -9.63 13.72
CA ASN A 170 0.08 -10.98 14.13
C ASN A 170 1.60 -11.24 14.08
N TYR A 171 2.04 -12.24 14.82
CA TYR A 171 3.42 -12.77 14.69
C TYR A 171 3.43 -14.01 13.78
N PRO A 172 4.58 -14.36 13.19
CA PRO A 172 4.64 -15.42 12.17
C PRO A 172 4.09 -16.78 12.59
N ASP A 173 4.25 -17.16 13.87
CA ASP A 173 3.82 -18.45 14.37
C ASP A 173 2.29 -18.54 14.65
N GLU A 174 1.56 -17.44 14.53
CA GLU A 174 0.08 -17.46 14.60
C GLU A 174 -0.58 -18.07 13.35
N GLY A 175 0.20 -18.28 12.30
CA GLY A 175 -0.28 -18.81 11.03
C GLY A 175 -0.82 -17.74 10.08
N ASP A 176 -1.38 -18.20 8.97
CA ASP A 176 -1.86 -17.36 7.87
C ASP A 176 -3.26 -16.79 8.17
N ILE A 177 -3.31 -15.78 8.98
CA ILE A 177 -4.55 -15.06 9.28
C ILE A 177 -4.43 -13.60 8.84
#